data_d4cf6c91688c1ab4c5b57b89dd86e534
#
_entry.id   d4cf6c91688c1ab4c5b57b89dd86e534
#
_cell.length_a   1.000
_cell.length_b   1.000
_cell.length_c   1.000
_cell.angle_alpha   90.00
_cell.angle_beta   90.00
_cell.angle_gamma   90.00
#
_symmetry.space_group_name_H-M   'P 1'
#
loop_
_entity.id
_entity.type
_entity.pdbx_description
1 polymer ?
#
loop_
_entity_poly.entity_id
_entity_poly.type
_entity_poly.pdbx_seq_one_letter_code
_entity_poly.pdbx_strand_id
1 'polypeptide(L)'
;MQGHSACNIVPVVAANRIGEEKVTPSEANGYQESALVFYGSSFVTDATGEIVTQASRDKEEIVYGESDLDADADLRVSWGLFRDRRPEIYKSIR
;
A
#
# COMPACT_ATOMS: atom_id res chain seq x y z
N MET A 1 2.99 2.62 3.28
CA MET A 1 1.71 1.87 3.23
C MET A 1 1.35 1.22 4.56
N GLN A 2 2.30 0.65 5.29
CA GLN A 2 2.02 0.11 6.63
C GLN A 2 1.40 1.15 7.59
N GLY A 3 1.83 2.41 7.49
CA GLY A 3 1.24 3.49 8.27
C GLY A 3 -0.25 3.68 7.99
N HIS A 4 -0.66 3.61 6.74
CA HIS A 4 -2.07 3.70 6.36
C HIS A 4 -2.89 2.54 6.93
N SER A 5 -2.32 1.33 6.90
CA SER A 5 -2.94 0.15 7.49
C SER A 5 -3.13 0.32 9.00
N ALA A 6 -2.09 0.68 9.71
CA ALA A 6 -2.12 0.83 11.17
C ALA A 6 -3.04 1.96 11.61
N CYS A 7 -2.99 3.12 10.94
CA CYS A 7 -3.80 4.28 11.32
C CYS A 7 -5.29 4.09 11.04
N ASN A 8 -5.65 3.30 10.05
CA ASN A 8 -7.05 3.05 9.70
C ASN A 8 -7.57 1.70 10.19
N ILE A 9 -6.70 0.88 10.74
CA ILE A 9 -7.00 -0.47 11.25
C ILE A 9 -7.71 -1.29 10.17
N VAL A 10 -7.05 -1.39 9.02
CA VAL A 10 -7.53 -2.15 7.87
C VAL A 10 -6.37 -2.90 7.23
N PRO A 11 -6.61 -4.09 6.67
CA PRO A 11 -5.59 -4.73 5.85
C PRO A 11 -5.34 -3.91 4.58
N VAL A 12 -4.10 -3.93 4.12
CA VAL A 12 -3.70 -3.27 2.87
C VAL A 12 -3.09 -4.30 1.95
N VAL A 13 -3.53 -4.28 0.71
CA VAL A 13 -2.95 -5.08 -0.37
C VAL A 13 -2.33 -4.10 -1.36
N ALA A 14 -1.01 -4.14 -1.47
CA ALA A 14 -0.26 -3.26 -2.36
C ALA A 14 0.43 -4.08 -3.44
N ALA A 15 0.13 -3.78 -4.70
CA ALA A 15 0.76 -4.43 -5.84
C ALA A 15 1.73 -3.46 -6.51
N ASN A 16 2.94 -3.92 -6.75
CA ASN A 16 3.94 -3.16 -7.48
C ASN A 16 4.44 -3.96 -8.66
N ARG A 17 4.98 -3.27 -9.62
CA ARG A 17 5.53 -3.81 -10.84
C ARG A 17 6.95 -4.32 -10.63
N ILE A 18 7.33 -5.33 -11.39
CA ILE A 18 8.71 -5.83 -11.46
C ILE A 18 9.26 -5.60 -12.86
N GLY A 19 10.57 -5.73 -12.99
CA GLY A 19 11.27 -5.70 -14.26
C GLY A 19 11.87 -4.34 -14.59
N GLU A 20 12.43 -4.27 -15.78
CA GLU A 20 13.07 -3.06 -16.30
C GLU A 20 12.29 -2.54 -17.51
N GLU A 21 12.03 -1.26 -17.52
CA GLU A 21 11.43 -0.57 -18.66
C GLU A 21 12.43 0.41 -19.24
N LYS A 22 12.74 0.25 -20.53
CA LYS A 22 13.64 1.13 -21.26
C LYS A 22 12.84 2.06 -22.15
N VAL A 23 13.22 3.32 -22.16
CA VAL A 23 12.65 4.31 -23.05
C VAL A 23 13.57 4.45 -24.26
N THR A 24 13.03 4.16 -25.44
CA THR A 24 13.76 4.34 -26.71
C THR A 24 13.68 5.82 -27.11
N PRO A 25 14.81 6.45 -27.49
CA PRO A 25 14.78 7.82 -27.98
C PRO A 25 13.85 7.97 -29.18
N SER A 26 12.95 8.95 -29.13
CA SER A 26 12.01 9.26 -30.21
C SER A 26 11.66 10.73 -30.20
N GLU A 27 11.13 11.22 -31.30
CA GLU A 27 10.67 12.61 -31.40
C GLU A 27 9.60 12.94 -30.38
N ALA A 28 8.72 11.96 -30.05
CA ALA A 28 7.62 12.15 -29.11
C ALA A 28 8.10 12.42 -27.68
N ASN A 29 9.27 11.91 -27.29
CA ASN A 29 9.84 12.10 -25.96
C ASN A 29 11.05 13.01 -25.90
N GLY A 30 11.32 13.75 -26.99
CA GLY A 30 12.48 14.64 -27.08
C GLY A 30 13.81 13.89 -27.20
N TYR A 31 13.80 12.71 -27.77
CA TYR A 31 14.97 11.83 -27.93
C TYR A 31 15.61 11.43 -26.61
N GLN A 32 14.80 11.38 -25.55
CA GLN A 32 15.27 10.98 -24.24
C GLN A 32 15.52 9.48 -24.18
N GLU A 33 16.69 9.09 -23.67
CA GLU A 33 17.01 7.70 -23.38
C GLU A 33 17.05 7.51 -21.86
N SER A 34 16.27 6.56 -21.36
CA SER A 34 16.25 6.24 -19.93
C SER A 34 15.81 4.80 -19.70
N ALA A 35 16.12 4.29 -18.52
CA ALA A 35 15.68 2.98 -18.07
C ALA A 35 15.19 3.10 -16.63
N LEU A 36 14.13 2.38 -16.31
CA LEU A 36 13.56 2.35 -14.96
C LEU A 36 13.41 0.90 -14.52
N VAL A 37 13.98 0.58 -13.37
CA VAL A 37 13.87 -0.75 -12.76
C VAL A 37 12.81 -0.69 -11.66
N PHE A 38 11.80 -1.53 -11.78
CA PHE A 38 10.75 -1.67 -10.79
C PHE A 38 11.14 -2.74 -9.77
N TYR A 39 11.07 -2.40 -8.49
CA TYR A 39 11.58 -3.26 -7.42
C TYR A 39 10.56 -4.25 -6.85
N GLY A 40 9.35 -4.31 -7.39
CA GLY A 40 8.33 -5.24 -6.94
C GLY A 40 8.00 -5.07 -5.46
N SER A 41 8.25 -6.12 -4.68
CA SER A 41 8.00 -6.13 -3.23
C SER A 41 6.53 -5.86 -2.87
N SER A 42 5.62 -6.36 -3.69
CA SER A 42 4.17 -6.33 -3.39
C SER A 42 3.91 -7.03 -2.05
N PHE A 43 2.95 -6.56 -1.31
CA PHE A 43 2.73 -7.09 0.03
C PHE A 43 1.26 -7.00 0.47
N VAL A 44 0.97 -7.78 1.51
CA VAL A 44 -0.32 -7.76 2.21
C VAL A 44 -0.03 -7.49 3.69
N THR A 45 -0.74 -6.56 4.27
CA THR A 45 -0.69 -6.30 5.72
C THR A 45 -1.95 -6.82 6.41
N ASP A 46 -1.86 -7.02 7.72
CA ASP A 46 -3.04 -7.17 8.57
C ASP A 46 -3.57 -5.79 9.03
N ALA A 47 -4.62 -5.79 9.83
CA ALA A 47 -5.24 -4.54 10.32
C ALA A 47 -4.36 -3.77 11.31
N THR A 48 -3.26 -4.34 11.79
CA THR A 48 -2.31 -3.66 12.68
C THR A 48 -1.15 -3.02 11.94
N GLY A 49 -1.07 -3.22 10.64
CA GLY A 49 0.01 -2.72 9.80
C GLY A 49 1.20 -3.67 9.67
N GLU A 50 1.13 -4.86 10.25
CA GLU A 50 2.17 -5.87 10.13
C GLU A 50 2.10 -6.54 8.76
N ILE A 51 3.25 -6.74 8.11
CA ILE A 51 3.32 -7.43 6.83
C ILE A 51 3.11 -8.93 7.06
N VAL A 52 2.04 -9.46 6.49
CA VAL A 52 1.68 -10.88 6.55
C VAL A 52 2.39 -11.67 5.45
N THR A 53 2.42 -11.12 4.25
CA THR A 53 3.01 -11.76 3.07
C THR A 53 3.65 -10.70 2.21
N GLN A 54 4.84 -11.00 1.68
CA GLN A 54 5.55 -10.10 0.79
C GLN A 54 6.09 -10.87 -0.41
N ALA A 55 5.89 -10.32 -1.60
CA ALA A 55 6.45 -10.87 -2.82
C ALA A 55 7.93 -10.50 -2.98
N SER A 56 8.62 -11.21 -3.87
CA SER A 56 10.01 -10.92 -4.19
C SER A 56 10.14 -9.60 -4.98
N ARG A 57 11.38 -9.16 -5.14
CA ARG A 57 11.69 -7.92 -5.86
C ARG A 57 11.74 -8.11 -7.38
N ASP A 58 11.93 -9.31 -7.85
CA ASP A 58 12.31 -9.59 -9.24
C ASP A 58 11.55 -10.73 -9.90
N LYS A 59 10.68 -11.41 -9.18
CA LYS A 59 9.93 -12.57 -9.69
C LYS A 59 8.46 -12.25 -9.86
N GLU A 60 7.91 -12.71 -10.97
CA GLU A 60 6.47 -12.77 -11.15
C GLU A 60 5.90 -13.90 -10.30
N GLU A 61 5.01 -13.59 -9.38
CA GLU A 61 4.43 -14.57 -8.48
C GLU A 61 3.07 -14.15 -7.95
N ILE A 62 2.34 -15.11 -7.42
CA ILE A 62 1.06 -14.89 -6.75
C ILE A 62 1.30 -15.07 -5.26
N VAL A 63 0.89 -14.08 -4.47
CA VAL A 63 0.94 -14.17 -3.01
C VAL A 63 -0.48 -14.14 -2.45
N TYR A 64 -0.65 -14.79 -1.31
CA TYR A 64 -1.94 -14.94 -0.67
C TYR A 64 -1.91 -14.31 0.73
N GLY A 65 -2.98 -13.59 1.05
CA GLY A 65 -3.22 -13.09 2.39
C GLY A 65 -4.63 -13.44 2.81
N GLU A 66 -4.80 -13.74 4.08
CA GLU A 66 -6.09 -14.02 4.66
C GLU A 66 -6.42 -12.96 5.70
N SER A 67 -7.65 -12.44 5.67
CA SER A 67 -8.11 -11.41 6.59
C SER A 67 -9.50 -11.75 7.10
N ASP A 68 -9.70 -11.55 8.40
CA ASP A 68 -11.02 -11.62 9.02
C ASP A 68 -11.57 -10.21 9.15
N LEU A 69 -12.44 -9.83 8.23
CA LEU A 69 -12.98 -8.47 8.16
C LEU A 69 -13.88 -8.14 9.36
N ASP A 70 -14.55 -9.12 9.93
CA ASP A 70 -15.39 -8.91 11.12
C ASP A 70 -14.51 -8.64 12.35
N ALA A 71 -13.44 -9.39 12.52
CA ALA A 71 -12.48 -9.14 13.58
C ALA A 71 -11.80 -7.77 13.42
N ASP A 72 -11.49 -7.37 12.19
CA ASP A 72 -10.92 -6.05 11.90
C ASP A 72 -11.90 -4.92 12.24
N ALA A 73 -13.19 -5.11 11.96
CA ALA A 73 -14.23 -4.16 12.32
C ALA A 73 -14.35 -4.00 13.84
N ASP A 74 -14.30 -5.11 14.57
CA ASP A 74 -14.33 -5.10 16.04
C ASP A 74 -13.11 -4.39 16.61
N LEU A 75 -11.94 -4.61 16.02
CA LEU A 75 -10.70 -3.94 16.43
C LEU A 75 -10.79 -2.42 16.21
N ARG A 76 -11.34 -1.97 15.08
CA ARG A 76 -11.56 -0.54 14.82
C ARG A 76 -12.46 0.12 15.85
N VAL A 77 -13.54 -0.55 16.21
CA VAL A 77 -14.47 -0.05 17.24
C VAL A 77 -13.77 0.01 18.60
N SER A 78 -12.98 -1.00 18.92
CA SER A 78 -12.25 -1.08 20.18
C SER A 78 -11.23 0.05 20.34
N TRP A 79 -10.45 0.34 19.28
CA TRP A 79 -9.48 1.44 19.28
C TRP A 79 -10.15 2.82 19.20
N GLY A 80 -11.23 2.93 18.45
CA GLY A 80 -12.03 4.16 18.36
C GLY A 80 -11.31 5.35 17.72
N LEU A 81 -10.36 5.13 16.82
CA LEU A 81 -9.58 6.22 16.22
C LEU A 81 -10.46 7.24 15.49
N PHE A 82 -11.45 6.79 14.73
CA PHE A 82 -12.37 7.67 14.05
C PHE A 82 -13.33 8.38 15.00
N ARG A 83 -13.87 7.65 15.96
CA ARG A 83 -14.77 8.17 17.00
C ARG A 83 -14.12 9.31 17.79
N ASP A 84 -12.83 9.16 18.12
CA ASP A 84 -12.11 10.06 19.02
C ASP A 84 -11.49 11.25 18.31
N ARG A 85 -11.80 11.44 17.01
CA ARG A 85 -11.38 12.65 16.28
C ARG A 85 -11.93 13.90 16.97
N ARG A 86 -11.21 14.98 16.79
CA ARG A 86 -11.58 16.30 17.35
C ARG A 86 -11.84 17.28 16.20
N PRO A 87 -12.91 17.10 15.38
CA PRO A 87 -13.17 17.97 14.22
C PRO A 87 -13.31 19.44 14.59
N GLU A 88 -13.75 19.73 15.79
CA GLU A 88 -13.93 21.09 16.30
C GLU A 88 -12.61 21.89 16.37
N ILE A 89 -11.47 21.19 16.45
CA ILE A 89 -10.16 21.85 16.45
C ILE A 89 -9.45 21.78 15.10
N TYR A 90 -10.05 21.12 14.10
CA TYR A 90 -9.46 20.94 12.74
C TYR A 90 -10.17 21.83 11.72
N LYS A 91 -10.54 23.06 12.10
CA LYS A 91 -11.39 23.94 11.28
C LYS A 91 -10.90 24.18 9.87
N SER A 92 -9.59 24.18 9.67
CA SER A 92 -8.97 24.43 8.36
C SER A 92 -8.93 23.21 7.45
N ILE A 93 -9.22 22.02 7.96
CA ILE A 93 -9.06 20.76 7.21
C ILE A 93 -10.30 19.86 7.21
N ARG A 94 -11.37 20.24 7.90
CA ARG A 94 -12.59 19.46 7.93
C ARG A 94 -13.59 19.83 6.83
#